data_4bd0db9a90327516127679ef937ffedc
#
_entry.id   4bd0db9a90327516127679ef937ffedc
#
_cell.length_a   1.000
_cell.length_b   1.000
_cell.length_c   1.000
_cell.angle_alpha   90.00
_cell.angle_beta   90.00
_cell.angle_gamma   90.00
#
_symmetry.space_group_name_H-M   'P 1'
#
loop_
_entity.id
_entity.type
_entity.pdbx_description
1 polymer ?
#
loop_
_entity_poly.entity_id
_entity_poly.type
_entity_poly.pdbx_seq_one_letter_code
_entity_poly.pdbx_strand_id
1 'polypeptide(L)'
;MMGRLNHDQEQFFYSFRLDEAVPQDHPVREVAAVLDLSLVHSELAPYYPRLGRPSIDPVLMIRMLIVGYVFGIRSERALCREVGVNLAYRWFCGLSIEDKVPDHSAFSHARNERFRNSDIFRIAFERVVVACIGAGLVGGEGFAVDASLIVADANKQRSTPGSQWNKELDAQAVGRATKEYLARLDDAAFGAASEVTPKFVSPSDPAAQWTGAMRGPAFFAYSDNYLIDVKSGIIMDVEASRAIRQAEVSAARTMIKRTEQRFDIKPERLAGDTAYGSGANLNWLVNEAKIAPHIPVVDKSKREDGTFSREDFTFDKERNVYICPASKILTTTGKVAPDGETLYYLARTRDCRSCPLKSQCCPKAPLRRIPRSIYEEARDVARALANTEAFDRSRRDRKRVEMLFAHLKRIFRLGRLRLRGPCGAQFEFILAEIGHSPTPPPGSTVRPSLARLLDHRVKIPK
;
A
#
# COMPACT_ATOMS: atom_id res chain seq x y z
N MET A 1 -15.90 17.02 49.20
CA MET A 1 -17.14 17.82 49.05
C MET A 1 -17.70 17.50 47.67
N MET A 2 -18.97 17.15 47.55
CA MET A 2 -19.64 16.84 46.29
C MET A 2 -19.92 18.14 45.53
N GLY A 3 -19.44 18.31 44.31
CA GLY A 3 -19.78 19.44 43.45
C GLY A 3 -21.22 19.36 42.97
N ARG A 4 -21.85 20.51 42.77
CA ARG A 4 -23.19 20.63 42.14
C ARG A 4 -23.10 21.60 40.97
N LEU A 5 -23.75 21.26 39.87
CA LEU A 5 -23.87 22.16 38.72
C LEU A 5 -24.96 23.22 39.02
N ASN A 6 -24.66 24.46 38.73
CA ASN A 6 -25.67 25.50 38.65
C ASN A 6 -26.31 25.44 37.26
N HIS A 7 -27.63 25.32 37.17
CA HIS A 7 -28.39 25.23 35.93
C HIS A 7 -29.10 26.55 35.58
N ASP A 8 -28.86 27.57 36.35
CA ASP A 8 -29.50 28.87 36.07
C ASP A 8 -28.82 29.56 34.89
N GLN A 9 -29.64 30.07 33.99
CA GLN A 9 -29.15 30.88 32.88
C GLN A 9 -28.85 32.30 33.38
N GLU A 10 -27.54 32.64 33.45
CA GLU A 10 -27.10 33.93 33.98
C GLU A 10 -27.13 35.06 32.94
N GLN A 11 -27.07 34.74 31.64
CA GLN A 11 -27.00 35.71 30.56
C GLN A 11 -27.92 35.35 29.41
N PHE A 12 -28.58 36.39 28.83
CA PHE A 12 -29.41 36.23 27.62
C PHE A 12 -28.56 36.10 26.34
N PHE A 13 -27.35 36.67 26.32
CA PHE A 13 -26.44 36.65 25.19
C PHE A 13 -25.06 36.20 25.65
N TYR A 14 -24.49 35.25 24.93
CA TYR A 14 -23.15 34.79 25.14
C TYR A 14 -22.29 35.15 23.93
N SER A 15 -21.12 35.77 24.15
CA SER A 15 -20.09 35.85 23.09
C SER A 15 -19.52 34.49 22.88
N PHE A 16 -19.75 33.91 21.72
CA PHE A 16 -19.28 32.57 21.39
C PHE A 16 -18.35 32.59 20.16
N ARG A 17 -17.14 32.10 20.35
CA ARG A 17 -16.18 31.86 19.26
C ARG A 17 -15.89 30.38 19.18
N LEU A 18 -16.18 29.78 18.02
CA LEU A 18 -15.98 28.34 17.79
C LEU A 18 -14.51 27.94 17.94
N ASP A 19 -13.58 28.82 17.53
CA ASP A 19 -12.15 28.58 17.69
C ASP A 19 -11.70 28.50 19.16
N GLU A 20 -12.29 29.29 20.03
CA GLU A 20 -12.00 29.26 21.47
C GLU A 20 -12.65 28.04 22.17
N ALA A 21 -13.77 27.54 21.63
CA ALA A 21 -14.49 26.40 22.16
C ALA A 21 -13.80 25.04 21.87
N VAL A 22 -12.92 24.97 20.85
CA VAL A 22 -12.19 23.77 20.52
C VAL A 22 -10.84 23.77 21.24
N PRO A 23 -10.54 22.75 22.08
CA PRO A 23 -9.26 22.66 22.79
C PRO A 23 -8.06 22.74 21.84
N GLN A 24 -6.94 23.37 22.30
CA GLN A 24 -5.75 23.55 21.47
C GLN A 24 -5.04 22.23 21.17
N ASP A 25 -5.19 21.23 22.04
CA ASP A 25 -4.64 19.88 21.91
C ASP A 25 -5.57 18.91 21.20
N HIS A 26 -6.70 19.39 20.62
CA HIS A 26 -7.63 18.52 19.92
C HIS A 26 -7.02 18.03 18.59
N PRO A 27 -7.09 16.71 18.23
CA PRO A 27 -6.46 16.14 17.03
C PRO A 27 -6.85 16.82 15.72
N VAL A 28 -8.06 17.39 15.59
CA VAL A 28 -8.46 18.12 14.38
C VAL A 28 -7.58 19.33 14.09
N ARG A 29 -6.98 19.97 15.12
CA ARG A 29 -6.07 21.10 14.93
C ARG A 29 -4.75 20.66 14.31
N GLU A 30 -4.24 19.52 14.73
CA GLU A 30 -3.05 18.94 14.16
C GLU A 30 -3.24 18.62 12.68
N VAL A 31 -4.34 17.94 12.33
CA VAL A 31 -4.68 17.66 10.92
C VAL A 31 -4.85 18.94 10.13
N ALA A 32 -5.54 19.96 10.68
CA ALA A 32 -5.74 21.23 10.00
C ALA A 32 -4.43 21.97 9.72
N ALA A 33 -3.40 21.82 10.57
CA ALA A 33 -2.12 22.48 10.42
C ALA A 33 -1.30 21.99 9.23
N VAL A 34 -1.48 20.74 8.79
CA VAL A 34 -0.76 20.15 7.66
C VAL A 34 -1.58 20.05 6.39
N LEU A 35 -2.89 20.22 6.48
CA LEU A 35 -3.84 20.01 5.38
C LEU A 35 -3.97 21.28 4.52
N ASP A 36 -3.34 21.28 3.35
CA ASP A 36 -3.51 22.33 2.35
C ASP A 36 -4.53 21.91 1.28
N LEU A 37 -5.68 22.56 1.29
CA LEU A 37 -6.78 22.36 0.34
C LEU A 37 -6.99 23.54 -0.61
N SER A 38 -6.02 24.44 -0.75
CA SER A 38 -6.14 25.66 -1.57
C SER A 38 -6.43 25.39 -3.03
N LEU A 39 -5.97 24.27 -3.60
CA LEU A 39 -6.19 23.90 -5.01
C LEU A 39 -7.49 23.14 -5.27
N VAL A 40 -8.25 22.76 -4.24
CA VAL A 40 -9.41 21.88 -4.39
C VAL A 40 -10.45 22.43 -5.36
N HIS A 41 -10.74 23.72 -5.28
CA HIS A 41 -11.73 24.35 -6.17
C HIS A 41 -11.25 24.38 -7.63
N SER A 42 -9.98 24.69 -7.90
CA SER A 42 -9.43 24.71 -9.25
C SER A 42 -9.37 23.31 -9.87
N GLU A 43 -8.90 22.31 -9.11
CA GLU A 43 -8.78 20.93 -9.57
C GLU A 43 -10.14 20.27 -9.84
N LEU A 44 -11.15 20.60 -9.04
CA LEU A 44 -12.48 20.02 -9.20
C LEU A 44 -13.41 20.84 -10.11
N ALA A 45 -13.04 22.04 -10.52
CA ALA A 45 -13.86 22.87 -11.41
C ALA A 45 -14.35 22.15 -12.69
N PRO A 46 -13.52 21.32 -13.38
CA PRO A 46 -13.97 20.58 -14.56
C PRO A 46 -15.11 19.58 -14.32
N TYR A 47 -15.25 19.11 -13.08
CA TYR A 47 -16.25 18.10 -12.69
C TYR A 47 -17.56 18.73 -12.16
N TYR A 48 -17.64 20.07 -12.14
CA TYR A 48 -18.84 20.79 -11.67
C TYR A 48 -19.53 21.48 -12.85
N PRO A 49 -20.85 21.34 -12.98
CA PRO A 49 -21.58 22.06 -14.02
C PRO A 49 -21.56 23.56 -13.74
N ARG A 50 -21.49 24.36 -14.81
CA ARG A 50 -21.47 25.84 -14.72
C ARG A 50 -22.82 26.42 -14.32
N LEU A 51 -23.91 25.69 -14.57
CA LEU A 51 -25.30 26.12 -14.30
C LEU A 51 -26.01 25.09 -13.43
N GLY A 52 -26.99 25.53 -12.66
CA GLY A 52 -27.81 24.67 -11.81
C GLY A 52 -27.75 25.03 -10.32
N ARG A 53 -28.40 24.20 -9.50
CA ARG A 53 -28.40 24.40 -8.04
C ARG A 53 -26.98 24.23 -7.48
N PRO A 54 -26.53 25.11 -6.56
CA PRO A 54 -25.25 24.97 -5.88
C PRO A 54 -25.11 23.60 -5.23
N SER A 55 -23.98 22.95 -5.46
CA SER A 55 -23.61 21.67 -4.89
C SER A 55 -22.90 21.87 -3.54
N ILE A 56 -22.61 20.76 -2.85
CA ILE A 56 -21.76 20.78 -1.65
C ILE A 56 -20.39 21.36 -2.03
N ASP A 57 -19.88 22.27 -1.21
CA ASP A 57 -18.53 22.79 -1.36
C ASP A 57 -17.51 21.64 -1.27
N PRO A 58 -16.60 21.51 -2.24
CA PRO A 58 -15.66 20.40 -2.28
C PRO A 58 -14.66 20.39 -1.13
N VAL A 59 -14.27 21.56 -0.61
CA VAL A 59 -13.38 21.64 0.56
C VAL A 59 -14.09 21.13 1.81
N LEU A 60 -15.35 21.55 2.01
CA LEU A 60 -16.19 21.03 3.09
C LEU A 60 -16.30 19.50 3.00
N MET A 61 -16.53 18.98 1.80
CA MET A 61 -16.66 17.54 1.59
C MET A 61 -15.41 16.76 1.95
N ILE A 62 -14.23 17.24 1.53
CA ILE A 62 -12.95 16.60 1.87
C ILE A 62 -12.71 16.64 3.38
N ARG A 63 -12.94 17.77 4.03
CA ARG A 63 -12.82 17.90 5.47
C ARG A 63 -13.74 16.95 6.23
N MET A 64 -14.99 16.83 5.81
CA MET A 64 -15.93 15.86 6.40
C MET A 64 -15.46 14.43 6.21
N LEU A 65 -14.94 14.05 5.03
CA LEU A 65 -14.37 12.72 4.79
C LEU A 65 -13.19 12.45 5.72
N ILE A 66 -12.26 13.39 5.86
CA ILE A 66 -11.12 13.27 6.77
C ILE A 66 -11.57 13.04 8.21
N VAL A 67 -12.55 13.82 8.70
CA VAL A 67 -13.17 13.58 10.02
C VAL A 67 -13.69 12.14 10.11
N GLY A 68 -14.38 11.67 9.09
CA GLY A 68 -14.92 10.31 9.04
C GLY A 68 -13.85 9.23 9.19
N TYR A 69 -12.71 9.40 8.52
CA TYR A 69 -11.60 8.44 8.59
C TYR A 69 -10.81 8.55 9.90
N VAL A 70 -10.40 9.73 10.30
CA VAL A 70 -9.62 9.98 11.52
C VAL A 70 -10.34 9.51 12.78
N PHE A 71 -11.64 9.76 12.88
CA PHE A 71 -12.43 9.39 14.06
C PHE A 71 -13.23 8.08 13.89
N GLY A 72 -12.96 7.32 12.83
CA GLY A 72 -13.59 6.03 12.60
C GLY A 72 -15.12 6.10 12.38
N ILE A 73 -15.65 7.24 11.93
CA ILE A 73 -17.07 7.43 11.63
C ILE A 73 -17.34 6.95 10.21
N ARG A 74 -17.54 5.67 10.06
CA ARG A 74 -17.59 5.00 8.75
C ARG A 74 -18.91 5.17 7.99
N SER A 75 -19.98 5.60 8.64
CA SER A 75 -21.29 5.82 8.03
C SER A 75 -21.47 7.27 7.63
N GLU A 76 -21.76 7.58 6.37
CA GLU A 76 -22.00 8.93 5.88
C GLU A 76 -23.17 9.60 6.60
N ARG A 77 -24.24 8.84 6.92
CA ARG A 77 -25.34 9.33 7.72
C ARG A 77 -24.91 9.70 9.15
N ALA A 78 -24.08 8.84 9.78
CA ALA A 78 -23.53 9.13 11.09
C ALA A 78 -22.56 10.32 11.02
N LEU A 79 -21.73 10.40 9.99
CA LEU A 79 -20.78 11.50 9.78
C LEU A 79 -21.51 12.86 9.68
N CYS A 80 -22.53 12.96 8.84
CA CYS A 80 -23.32 14.21 8.73
C CYS A 80 -23.97 14.58 10.06
N ARG A 81 -24.47 13.60 10.82
CA ARG A 81 -25.07 13.86 12.15
C ARG A 81 -24.00 14.31 13.15
N GLU A 82 -22.86 13.62 13.22
CA GLU A 82 -21.78 13.96 14.18
C GLU A 82 -21.19 15.36 13.88
N VAL A 83 -20.95 15.69 12.61
CA VAL A 83 -20.54 17.04 12.21
C VAL A 83 -21.59 18.08 12.59
N GLY A 84 -22.87 17.72 12.59
CA GLY A 84 -23.97 18.60 13.00
C GLY A 84 -23.93 19.02 14.46
N VAL A 85 -23.45 18.15 15.35
CA VAL A 85 -23.54 18.36 16.81
C VAL A 85 -22.17 18.54 17.49
N ASN A 86 -21.07 18.19 16.84
CA ASN A 86 -19.73 18.29 17.42
C ASN A 86 -19.03 19.59 17.00
N LEU A 87 -18.71 20.44 17.97
CA LEU A 87 -18.07 21.73 17.72
C LEU A 87 -16.70 21.64 17.09
N ALA A 88 -15.89 20.66 17.49
CA ALA A 88 -14.55 20.45 16.92
C ALA A 88 -14.62 20.02 15.44
N TYR A 89 -15.61 19.20 15.08
CA TYR A 89 -15.81 18.80 13.68
C TYR A 89 -16.35 19.94 12.83
N ARG A 90 -17.28 20.76 13.39
CA ARG A 90 -17.75 21.97 12.72
C ARG A 90 -16.60 22.95 12.46
N TRP A 91 -15.77 23.20 13.48
CA TRP A 91 -14.59 24.05 13.35
C TRP A 91 -13.67 23.56 12.23
N PHE A 92 -13.32 22.28 12.25
CA PHE A 92 -12.45 21.69 11.23
C PHE A 92 -13.07 21.76 9.83
N CYS A 93 -14.39 21.60 9.72
CA CYS A 93 -15.13 21.72 8.46
C CYS A 93 -15.35 23.15 7.99
N GLY A 94 -15.00 24.16 8.78
CA GLY A 94 -15.22 25.57 8.45
C GLY A 94 -16.70 25.99 8.52
N LEU A 95 -17.50 25.28 9.34
CA LEU A 95 -18.92 25.54 9.54
C LEU A 95 -19.15 26.36 10.82
N SER A 96 -19.92 27.42 10.75
CA SER A 96 -20.44 28.12 11.92
C SER A 96 -21.53 27.29 12.62
N ILE A 97 -22.03 27.75 13.78
CA ILE A 97 -23.11 27.05 14.50
C ILE A 97 -24.38 27.00 13.67
N GLU A 98 -24.67 28.05 12.90
CA GLU A 98 -25.90 28.21 12.13
C GLU A 98 -25.85 27.51 10.76
N ASP A 99 -24.64 27.18 10.26
CA ASP A 99 -24.49 26.59 8.95
C ASP A 99 -25.09 25.18 8.88
N LYS A 100 -25.73 24.89 7.76
CA LYS A 100 -26.35 23.59 7.51
C LYS A 100 -25.31 22.57 7.08
N VAL A 101 -25.27 21.42 7.74
CA VAL A 101 -24.49 20.27 7.31
C VAL A 101 -25.19 19.63 6.11
N PRO A 102 -24.44 19.19 5.08
CA PRO A 102 -25.00 18.50 3.93
C PRO A 102 -25.81 17.25 4.32
N ASP A 103 -26.88 16.98 3.57
CA ASP A 103 -27.60 15.72 3.69
C ASP A 103 -26.73 14.54 3.22
N HIS A 104 -26.85 13.41 3.89
CA HIS A 104 -26.03 12.23 3.64
C HIS A 104 -26.22 11.64 2.22
N SER A 105 -27.40 11.81 1.61
CA SER A 105 -27.64 11.31 0.24
C SER A 105 -26.93 12.20 -0.79
N ALA A 106 -27.01 13.53 -0.63
CA ALA A 106 -26.28 14.47 -1.47
C ALA A 106 -24.76 14.31 -1.31
N PHE A 107 -24.30 14.04 -0.08
CA PHE A 107 -22.89 13.74 0.21
C PHE A 107 -22.41 12.47 -0.48
N SER A 108 -23.16 11.39 -0.36
CA SER A 108 -22.85 10.11 -1.00
C SER A 108 -22.82 10.24 -2.53
N HIS A 109 -23.76 10.95 -3.12
CA HIS A 109 -23.84 11.20 -4.56
C HIS A 109 -22.62 11.98 -5.07
N ALA A 110 -22.26 13.09 -4.41
CA ALA A 110 -21.09 13.87 -4.76
C ALA A 110 -19.79 13.06 -4.68
N ARG A 111 -19.61 12.23 -3.62
CA ARG A 111 -18.46 11.34 -3.44
C ARG A 111 -18.33 10.34 -4.60
N ASN A 112 -19.42 9.71 -4.99
CA ASN A 112 -19.41 8.64 -5.98
C ASN A 112 -19.33 9.13 -7.43
N GLU A 113 -19.65 10.38 -7.71
CA GLU A 113 -19.63 10.92 -9.06
C GLU A 113 -18.44 11.80 -9.32
N ARG A 114 -18.34 12.95 -8.64
CA ARG A 114 -17.36 13.99 -8.96
C ARG A 114 -15.97 13.66 -8.46
N PHE A 115 -15.88 13.29 -7.19
CA PHE A 115 -14.58 13.02 -6.56
C PHE A 115 -13.94 11.75 -7.10
N ARG A 116 -14.74 10.75 -7.49
CA ARG A 116 -14.22 9.46 -7.97
C ARG A 116 -13.56 9.55 -9.34
N ASN A 117 -13.89 10.57 -10.11
CA ASN A 117 -13.33 10.79 -11.44
C ASN A 117 -12.13 11.76 -11.42
N SER A 118 -11.72 12.23 -10.24
CA SER A 118 -10.63 13.19 -10.04
C SER A 118 -9.51 12.58 -9.22
N ASP A 119 -8.29 13.14 -9.35
CA ASP A 119 -7.13 12.76 -8.53
C ASP A 119 -7.02 13.56 -7.23
N ILE A 120 -8.09 14.25 -6.81
CA ILE A 120 -8.04 15.22 -5.71
C ILE A 120 -7.54 14.63 -4.39
N PHE A 121 -7.89 13.38 -4.07
CA PHE A 121 -7.42 12.75 -2.84
C PHE A 121 -5.92 12.43 -2.91
N ARG A 122 -5.45 12.02 -4.09
CA ARG A 122 -4.01 11.82 -4.34
C ARG A 122 -3.25 13.14 -4.19
N ILE A 123 -3.74 14.20 -4.79
CA ILE A 123 -3.14 15.54 -4.70
C ILE A 123 -3.10 16.02 -3.24
N ALA A 124 -4.19 15.86 -2.49
CA ALA A 124 -4.24 16.22 -1.07
C ALA A 124 -3.23 15.41 -0.24
N PHE A 125 -3.12 14.11 -0.48
CA PHE A 125 -2.15 13.25 0.18
C PHE A 125 -0.71 13.66 -0.14
N GLU A 126 -0.37 13.86 -1.42
CA GLU A 126 0.96 14.27 -1.85
C GLU A 126 1.38 15.61 -1.22
N ARG A 127 0.45 16.54 -1.01
CA ARG A 127 0.70 17.80 -0.30
C ARG A 127 1.05 17.59 1.17
N VAL A 128 0.38 16.66 1.84
CA VAL A 128 0.73 16.28 3.23
C VAL A 128 2.15 15.71 3.26
N VAL A 129 2.51 14.84 2.31
CA VAL A 129 3.87 14.30 2.20
C VAL A 129 4.91 15.42 1.97
N VAL A 130 4.61 16.36 1.07
CA VAL A 130 5.48 17.55 0.84
C VAL A 130 5.65 18.37 2.11
N ALA A 131 4.59 18.58 2.89
CA ALA A 131 4.68 19.29 4.17
C ALA A 131 5.60 18.53 5.17
N CYS A 132 5.50 17.20 5.24
CA CYS A 132 6.38 16.36 6.06
C CYS A 132 7.85 16.43 5.61
N ILE A 133 8.11 16.44 4.30
CA ILE A 133 9.45 16.62 3.73
C ILE A 133 10.01 17.99 4.13
N GLY A 134 9.21 19.05 3.93
CA GLY A 134 9.60 20.42 4.29
C GLY A 134 9.85 20.61 5.79
N ALA A 135 9.21 19.84 6.65
CA ALA A 135 9.44 19.79 8.08
C ALA A 135 10.66 18.93 8.49
N GLY A 136 11.38 18.31 7.54
CA GLY A 136 12.55 17.47 7.81
C GLY A 136 12.22 16.13 8.49
N LEU A 137 10.96 15.68 8.42
CA LEU A 137 10.52 14.42 9.00
C LEU A 137 10.89 13.22 8.13
N VAL A 138 11.07 13.42 6.84
CA VAL A 138 11.50 12.38 5.90
C VAL A 138 13.01 12.27 5.88
N GLY A 139 13.54 11.04 6.02
CA GLY A 139 14.98 10.77 5.95
C GLY A 139 15.48 10.56 4.53
N GLY A 140 14.68 9.87 3.72
CA GLY A 140 14.98 9.56 2.33
C GLY A 140 15.94 8.39 2.11
N GLU A 141 16.72 7.98 3.11
CA GLU A 141 17.73 6.92 2.97
C GLU A 141 17.13 5.51 3.00
N GLY A 142 16.22 5.26 3.93
CA GLY A 142 15.66 3.95 4.19
C GLY A 142 14.15 3.93 4.11
N PHE A 143 13.62 3.07 3.24
CA PHE A 143 12.18 2.85 3.16
C PHE A 143 11.84 1.41 3.55
N ALA A 144 10.59 1.23 3.96
CA ALA A 144 10.00 -0.09 4.18
C ALA A 144 8.74 -0.24 3.35
N VAL A 145 8.51 -1.46 2.87
CA VAL A 145 7.27 -1.86 2.21
C VAL A 145 6.58 -2.96 3.00
N ASP A 146 5.27 -2.85 3.07
CA ASP A 146 4.42 -3.90 3.63
C ASP A 146 3.01 -3.77 3.08
N ALA A 147 2.18 -4.79 3.26
CA ALA A 147 0.80 -4.80 2.81
C ALA A 147 -0.12 -5.38 3.89
N SER A 148 -1.32 -4.83 3.98
CA SER A 148 -2.35 -5.34 4.88
C SER A 148 -3.64 -5.66 4.16
N LEU A 149 -4.21 -6.83 4.45
CA LEU A 149 -5.50 -7.23 3.89
C LEU A 149 -6.63 -6.42 4.54
N ILE A 150 -7.45 -5.78 3.71
CA ILE A 150 -8.65 -5.06 4.11
C ILE A 150 -9.86 -5.73 3.45
N VAL A 151 -10.84 -6.08 4.27
CA VAL A 151 -12.05 -6.78 3.80
C VAL A 151 -12.81 -5.90 2.80
N ALA A 152 -13.12 -6.44 1.62
CA ALA A 152 -13.90 -5.75 0.60
C ALA A 152 -15.41 -5.79 0.93
N ASP A 153 -16.17 -4.85 0.34
CA ASP A 153 -17.64 -4.88 0.39
C ASP A 153 -18.19 -5.85 -0.65
N ALA A 154 -17.86 -7.14 -0.47
CA ALA A 154 -18.26 -8.24 -1.34
C ALA A 154 -18.77 -9.42 -0.52
N ASN A 155 -19.81 -10.12 -1.01
CA ASN A 155 -20.45 -11.22 -0.31
C ASN A 155 -20.19 -12.54 -1.04
N LYS A 156 -19.68 -13.54 -0.30
CA LYS A 156 -19.45 -14.88 -0.84
C LYS A 156 -20.74 -15.54 -1.36
N GLN A 157 -21.88 -15.36 -0.69
CA GLN A 157 -23.15 -15.97 -1.10
C GLN A 157 -23.65 -15.47 -2.46
N ARG A 158 -23.19 -14.27 -2.89
CA ARG A 158 -23.49 -13.68 -4.20
C ARG A 158 -22.29 -13.76 -5.16
N SER A 159 -21.32 -14.63 -4.87
CA SER A 159 -20.17 -14.84 -5.75
C SER A 159 -20.40 -16.00 -6.72
N THR A 160 -19.69 -15.97 -7.84
CA THR A 160 -19.63 -17.03 -8.82
C THR A 160 -18.31 -17.77 -8.75
N PRO A 161 -18.25 -19.08 -9.08
CA PRO A 161 -16.98 -19.76 -9.27
C PRO A 161 -16.13 -19.04 -10.33
N GLY A 162 -14.83 -18.91 -10.08
CA GLY A 162 -13.95 -18.20 -11.02
C GLY A 162 -13.90 -18.82 -12.42
N SER A 163 -14.07 -20.15 -12.52
CA SER A 163 -14.16 -20.86 -13.80
C SER A 163 -15.38 -20.48 -14.64
N GLN A 164 -16.42 -19.92 -14.01
CA GLN A 164 -17.67 -19.48 -14.67
C GLN A 164 -17.69 -17.96 -14.89
N TRP A 165 -16.67 -17.24 -14.40
CA TRP A 165 -16.58 -15.79 -14.57
C TRP A 165 -16.14 -15.47 -16.00
N ASN A 166 -17.03 -14.78 -16.73
CA ASN A 166 -16.69 -14.24 -18.05
C ASN A 166 -16.10 -12.83 -17.89
N LYS A 167 -14.92 -12.60 -18.48
CA LYS A 167 -14.28 -11.27 -18.55
C LYS A 167 -14.79 -10.42 -19.71
N GLU A 168 -15.43 -11.06 -20.70
CA GLU A 168 -16.03 -10.40 -21.86
C GLU A 168 -17.46 -9.93 -21.51
N LEU A 169 -17.55 -8.96 -20.62
CA LEU A 169 -18.83 -8.36 -20.20
C LEU A 169 -19.06 -7.06 -20.97
N ASP A 170 -20.32 -6.82 -21.34
CA ASP A 170 -20.71 -5.52 -21.87
C ASP A 170 -20.45 -4.42 -20.82
N ALA A 171 -19.47 -3.57 -21.10
CA ALA A 171 -19.09 -2.48 -20.20
C ALA A 171 -20.23 -1.47 -19.94
N GLN A 172 -21.27 -1.43 -20.78
CA GLN A 172 -22.42 -0.57 -20.55
C GLN A 172 -23.44 -1.19 -19.57
N ALA A 173 -23.54 -2.52 -19.56
CA ALA A 173 -24.51 -3.27 -18.75
C ALA A 173 -24.02 -3.55 -17.32
N VAL A 174 -22.74 -3.40 -17.02
CA VAL A 174 -22.16 -3.75 -15.72
C VAL A 174 -22.02 -2.55 -14.77
N GLY A 175 -21.97 -2.84 -13.48
CA GLY A 175 -21.77 -1.84 -12.42
C GLY A 175 -20.38 -1.17 -12.48
N ARG A 176 -20.27 -0.01 -11.85
CA ARG A 176 -19.03 0.82 -11.84
C ARG A 176 -17.77 0.04 -11.45
N ALA A 177 -17.80 -0.70 -10.34
CA ALA A 177 -16.64 -1.46 -9.87
C ALA A 177 -16.13 -2.47 -10.91
N THR A 178 -17.06 -3.09 -11.65
CA THR A 178 -16.73 -4.00 -12.74
C THR A 178 -16.13 -3.25 -13.92
N LYS A 179 -16.66 -2.06 -14.28
CA LYS A 179 -16.06 -1.19 -15.32
C LYS A 179 -14.63 -0.80 -14.99
N GLU A 180 -14.41 -0.37 -13.75
CA GLU A 180 -13.07 -0.01 -13.25
C GLU A 180 -12.10 -1.18 -13.29
N TYR A 181 -12.57 -2.40 -12.97
CA TYR A 181 -11.74 -3.60 -13.05
C TYR A 181 -11.42 -3.98 -14.50
N LEU A 182 -12.42 -3.94 -15.39
CA LEU A 182 -12.21 -4.23 -16.82
C LEU A 182 -11.23 -3.26 -17.47
N ALA A 183 -11.26 -1.99 -17.07
CA ALA A 183 -10.30 -0.98 -17.54
C ALA A 183 -8.86 -1.19 -17.02
N ARG A 184 -8.67 -2.05 -16.02
CA ARG A 184 -7.37 -2.35 -15.39
C ARG A 184 -6.94 -3.81 -15.57
N LEU A 185 -7.45 -4.51 -16.57
CA LEU A 185 -7.09 -5.91 -16.81
C LEU A 185 -5.60 -6.10 -17.12
N ASP A 186 -4.97 -5.14 -17.77
CA ASP A 186 -3.54 -5.14 -18.10
C ASP A 186 -2.65 -4.60 -16.96
N ASP A 187 -3.25 -4.06 -15.90
CA ASP A 187 -2.53 -3.55 -14.74
C ASP A 187 -2.01 -4.69 -13.87
N ALA A 188 -0.71 -4.67 -13.61
CA ALA A 188 -0.03 -5.66 -12.77
C ALA A 188 -0.52 -5.68 -11.31
N ALA A 189 -1.12 -4.58 -10.81
CA ALA A 189 -1.75 -4.54 -9.50
C ALA A 189 -3.15 -5.20 -9.48
N PHE A 190 -3.76 -5.43 -10.63
CA PHE A 190 -5.13 -5.94 -10.75
C PHE A 190 -5.28 -7.13 -11.70
N GLY A 191 -5.59 -6.92 -12.96
CA GLY A 191 -5.93 -7.98 -13.90
C GLY A 191 -4.75 -8.86 -14.30
N ALA A 192 -3.60 -8.24 -14.61
CA ALA A 192 -2.37 -8.92 -14.98
C ALA A 192 -1.58 -9.48 -13.77
N ALA A 193 -2.07 -9.30 -12.56
CA ALA A 193 -1.38 -9.73 -11.35
C ALA A 193 -1.20 -11.24 -11.23
N SER A 194 -2.08 -12.04 -11.85
CA SER A 194 -2.00 -13.50 -11.85
C SER A 194 -2.83 -14.10 -12.97
N GLU A 195 -2.27 -15.11 -13.65
CA GLU A 195 -3.00 -15.96 -14.62
C GLU A 195 -3.87 -17.00 -13.91
N VAL A 196 -3.70 -17.21 -12.61
CA VAL A 196 -4.44 -18.20 -11.84
C VAL A 196 -5.91 -17.78 -11.72
N THR A 197 -6.81 -18.65 -12.16
CA THR A 197 -8.26 -18.46 -12.00
C THR A 197 -8.61 -18.44 -10.50
N PRO A 198 -9.21 -17.36 -9.97
CA PRO A 198 -9.57 -17.29 -8.57
C PRO A 198 -10.69 -18.29 -8.25
N LYS A 199 -10.72 -18.83 -7.04
CA LYS A 199 -11.76 -19.80 -6.62
C LYS A 199 -13.18 -19.22 -6.70
N PHE A 200 -13.34 -17.96 -6.29
CA PHE A 200 -14.58 -17.21 -6.36
C PHE A 200 -14.33 -15.79 -6.86
N VAL A 201 -15.27 -15.24 -7.59
CA VAL A 201 -15.31 -13.85 -8.03
C VAL A 201 -16.63 -13.23 -7.58
N SER A 202 -16.58 -12.02 -7.06
CA SER A 202 -17.77 -11.23 -6.73
C SER A 202 -18.21 -10.43 -7.96
N PRO A 203 -19.39 -10.65 -8.55
CA PRO A 203 -19.85 -9.86 -9.70
C PRO A 203 -19.98 -8.37 -9.41
N SER A 204 -20.23 -8.01 -8.15
CA SER A 204 -20.33 -6.61 -7.72
C SER A 204 -19.00 -5.92 -7.48
N ASP A 205 -17.91 -6.69 -7.34
CA ASP A 205 -16.53 -6.19 -7.17
C ASP A 205 -15.50 -7.26 -7.59
N PRO A 206 -15.29 -7.45 -8.92
CA PRO A 206 -14.45 -8.54 -9.42
C PRO A 206 -12.95 -8.37 -9.12
N ALA A 207 -12.51 -7.16 -8.82
CA ALA A 207 -11.12 -6.90 -8.44
C ALA A 207 -10.79 -7.39 -7.02
N ALA A 208 -11.81 -7.48 -6.14
CA ALA A 208 -11.62 -8.01 -4.79
C ALA A 208 -11.22 -9.50 -4.85
N GLN A 209 -10.10 -9.84 -4.24
CA GLN A 209 -9.54 -11.20 -4.25
C GLN A 209 -10.17 -12.05 -3.17
N TRP A 210 -10.62 -13.27 -3.52
CA TRP A 210 -10.96 -14.30 -2.53
C TRP A 210 -9.69 -14.84 -1.91
N THR A 211 -9.48 -14.58 -0.65
CA THR A 211 -8.26 -14.94 0.09
C THR A 211 -8.59 -15.49 1.47
N GLY A 212 -7.65 -16.21 2.08
CA GLY A 212 -7.78 -16.76 3.42
C GLY A 212 -6.88 -16.03 4.42
N ALA A 213 -7.39 -15.80 5.63
CA ALA A 213 -6.55 -15.40 6.76
C ALA A 213 -5.91 -16.65 7.40
N MET A 214 -4.74 -16.48 8.04
CA MET A 214 -3.97 -17.59 8.64
C MET A 214 -4.76 -18.44 9.66
N ARG A 215 -5.85 -17.97 10.24
CA ARG A 215 -6.65 -18.67 11.25
C ARG A 215 -8.14 -18.29 11.20
N GLY A 216 -8.70 -18.07 10.01
CA GLY A 216 -10.10 -17.67 9.88
C GLY A 216 -10.73 -18.10 8.57
N PRO A 217 -12.04 -17.87 8.40
CA PRO A 217 -12.72 -18.13 7.12
C PRO A 217 -12.16 -17.21 6.02
N ALA A 218 -12.12 -17.73 4.81
CA ALA A 218 -11.73 -16.94 3.65
C ALA A 218 -12.76 -15.82 3.36
N PHE A 219 -12.30 -14.72 2.79
CA PHE A 219 -13.09 -13.52 2.51
C PHE A 219 -12.57 -12.81 1.25
N PHE A 220 -13.35 -11.90 0.73
CA PHE A 220 -12.90 -11.00 -0.33
C PHE A 220 -12.12 -9.83 0.26
N ALA A 221 -10.95 -9.50 -0.31
CA ALA A 221 -10.07 -8.45 0.17
C ALA A 221 -9.37 -7.70 -0.95
N TYR A 222 -8.91 -6.51 -0.61
CA TYR A 222 -7.83 -5.77 -1.26
C TYR A 222 -6.61 -5.76 -0.34
N SER A 223 -5.42 -5.63 -0.91
CA SER A 223 -4.22 -5.28 -0.18
C SER A 223 -4.04 -3.76 -0.17
N ASP A 224 -3.88 -3.22 1.02
CA ASP A 224 -3.47 -1.85 1.28
C ASP A 224 -1.94 -1.86 1.44
N ASN A 225 -1.24 -1.36 0.42
CA ASN A 225 0.21 -1.39 0.35
C ASN A 225 0.78 -0.03 0.74
N TYR A 226 1.78 -0.01 1.60
CA TYR A 226 2.46 1.19 2.07
C TYR A 226 3.93 1.21 1.67
N LEU A 227 4.40 2.38 1.27
CA LEU A 227 5.81 2.74 1.20
C LEU A 227 6.08 3.76 2.31
N ILE A 228 6.96 3.44 3.25
CA ILE A 228 7.14 4.19 4.48
C ILE A 228 8.60 4.59 4.64
N ASP A 229 8.89 5.87 4.88
CA ASP A 229 10.19 6.33 5.36
C ASP A 229 10.39 5.89 6.81
N VAL A 230 11.46 5.15 7.08
CA VAL A 230 11.68 4.51 8.39
C VAL A 230 12.19 5.46 9.47
N LYS A 231 12.63 6.68 9.13
CA LYS A 231 13.15 7.66 10.09
C LYS A 231 12.06 8.09 11.07
N SER A 232 10.94 8.55 10.58
CA SER A 232 9.81 9.03 11.39
C SER A 232 8.51 8.28 11.16
N GLY A 233 8.50 7.26 10.30
CA GLY A 233 7.31 6.49 9.99
C GLY A 233 6.34 7.21 9.05
N ILE A 234 6.84 8.15 8.22
CA ILE A 234 6.02 8.87 7.25
C ILE A 234 5.63 7.93 6.12
N ILE A 235 4.34 7.84 5.82
CA ILE A 235 3.83 7.11 4.66
C ILE A 235 4.08 7.97 3.44
N MET A 236 5.03 7.54 2.59
CA MET A 236 5.43 8.24 1.39
C MET A 236 4.48 8.00 0.23
N ASP A 237 3.89 6.82 0.20
CA ASP A 237 2.91 6.44 -0.81
C ASP A 237 2.04 5.28 -0.36
N VAL A 238 0.85 5.17 -0.96
CA VAL A 238 -0.15 4.14 -0.71
C VAL A 238 -0.76 3.66 -2.03
N GLU A 239 -0.88 2.33 -2.18
CA GLU A 239 -1.42 1.73 -3.39
C GLU A 239 -2.37 0.58 -3.07
N ALA A 240 -3.58 0.63 -3.64
CA ALA A 240 -4.51 -0.49 -3.59
C ALA A 240 -4.12 -1.55 -4.64
N SER A 241 -4.15 -2.81 -4.23
CA SER A 241 -3.96 -3.93 -5.18
C SER A 241 -4.86 -5.11 -4.85
N ARG A 242 -4.92 -6.08 -5.75
CA ARG A 242 -5.48 -7.39 -5.40
C ARG A 242 -4.68 -8.03 -4.28
N ALA A 243 -5.36 -8.77 -3.40
CA ALA A 243 -4.74 -9.43 -2.25
C ALA A 243 -3.98 -10.71 -2.69
N ILE A 244 -2.96 -10.53 -3.52
CA ILE A 244 -2.03 -11.57 -4.00
C ILE A 244 -0.61 -11.01 -4.05
N ARG A 245 0.37 -11.86 -3.76
CA ARG A 245 1.79 -11.47 -3.64
C ARG A 245 2.34 -10.72 -4.85
N GLN A 246 2.04 -11.18 -6.06
CA GLN A 246 2.52 -10.53 -7.29
C GLN A 246 2.03 -9.10 -7.43
N ALA A 247 0.77 -8.85 -7.06
CA ALA A 247 0.18 -7.52 -7.08
C ALA A 247 0.81 -6.59 -6.03
N GLU A 248 1.08 -7.10 -4.82
CA GLU A 248 1.75 -6.36 -3.75
C GLU A 248 3.18 -5.95 -4.14
N VAL A 249 3.95 -6.87 -4.75
CA VAL A 249 5.29 -6.56 -5.27
C VAL A 249 5.22 -5.51 -6.37
N SER A 250 4.24 -5.60 -7.28
CA SER A 250 4.04 -4.61 -8.35
C SER A 250 3.65 -3.25 -7.79
N ALA A 251 2.77 -3.21 -6.79
CA ALA A 251 2.39 -1.99 -6.09
C ALA A 251 3.60 -1.32 -5.42
N ALA A 252 4.48 -2.11 -4.78
CA ALA A 252 5.71 -1.58 -4.19
C ALA A 252 6.61 -0.90 -5.22
N ARG A 253 6.81 -1.52 -6.40
CA ARG A 253 7.58 -0.92 -7.50
C ARG A 253 6.95 0.38 -8.01
N THR A 254 5.62 0.40 -8.15
CA THR A 254 4.87 1.60 -8.56
C THR A 254 5.04 2.73 -7.56
N MET A 255 4.91 2.44 -6.27
CA MET A 255 5.08 3.43 -5.21
C MET A 255 6.50 4.01 -5.17
N ILE A 256 7.54 3.17 -5.30
CA ILE A 256 8.94 3.63 -5.33
C ILE A 256 9.18 4.57 -6.52
N LYS A 257 8.76 4.16 -7.72
CA LYS A 257 8.89 5.00 -8.92
C LYS A 257 8.13 6.31 -8.81
N ARG A 258 6.92 6.29 -8.28
CA ARG A 258 6.08 7.47 -8.10
C ARG A 258 6.68 8.43 -7.06
N THR A 259 7.21 7.92 -5.96
CA THR A 259 7.90 8.71 -4.95
C THR A 259 9.14 9.41 -5.53
N GLU A 260 9.96 8.70 -6.32
CA GLU A 260 11.09 9.28 -7.04
C GLU A 260 10.63 10.37 -8.02
N GLN A 261 9.58 10.11 -8.80
CA GLN A 261 9.05 11.08 -9.78
C GLN A 261 8.40 12.31 -9.15
N ARG A 262 7.72 12.16 -8.02
CA ARG A 262 6.93 13.24 -7.39
C ARG A 262 7.74 14.09 -6.44
N PHE A 263 8.68 13.48 -5.70
CA PHE A 263 9.39 14.13 -4.60
C PHE A 263 10.90 14.19 -4.82
N ASP A 264 11.41 13.61 -5.90
CA ASP A 264 12.86 13.46 -6.16
C ASP A 264 13.59 12.75 -5.00
N ILE A 265 12.89 11.78 -4.37
CA ILE A 265 13.41 10.99 -3.26
C ILE A 265 13.43 9.53 -3.66
N LYS A 266 14.62 8.93 -3.62
CA LYS A 266 14.86 7.54 -3.88
C LYS A 266 15.59 6.90 -2.70
N PRO A 267 15.08 5.81 -2.11
CA PRO A 267 15.75 5.18 -0.99
C PRO A 267 17.05 4.50 -1.41
N GLU A 268 18.05 4.53 -0.55
CA GLU A 268 19.28 3.73 -0.70
C GLU A 268 19.02 2.25 -0.36
N ARG A 269 18.12 2.02 0.60
CA ARG A 269 17.75 0.67 1.05
C ARG A 269 16.23 0.50 1.20
N LEU A 270 15.76 -0.70 0.90
CA LEU A 270 14.36 -1.08 1.05
C LEU A 270 14.23 -2.28 1.99
N ALA A 271 13.52 -2.09 3.11
CA ALA A 271 13.15 -3.16 4.02
C ALA A 271 11.80 -3.79 3.60
N GLY A 272 11.72 -5.09 3.63
CA GLY A 272 10.48 -5.82 3.33
C GLY A 272 10.51 -7.21 3.95
N ASP A 273 9.36 -7.89 3.92
CA ASP A 273 9.28 -9.29 4.34
C ASP A 273 9.69 -10.25 3.21
N THR A 274 9.65 -11.54 3.50
CA THR A 274 10.00 -12.58 2.54
C THR A 274 9.09 -12.58 1.28
N ALA A 275 7.87 -11.99 1.35
CA ALA A 275 6.99 -11.90 0.19
C ALA A 275 7.62 -11.11 -0.96
N TYR A 276 8.43 -10.10 -0.64
CA TYR A 276 9.16 -9.28 -1.61
C TYR A 276 10.50 -9.89 -2.04
N GLY A 277 10.93 -11.03 -1.47
CA GLY A 277 12.24 -11.67 -1.69
C GLY A 277 12.31 -12.59 -2.92
N SER A 278 11.45 -12.42 -3.94
CA SER A 278 11.53 -13.16 -5.19
C SER A 278 12.77 -12.75 -6.02
N GLY A 279 13.33 -13.68 -6.80
CA GLY A 279 14.53 -13.42 -7.62
C GLY A 279 14.33 -12.23 -8.57
N ALA A 280 13.20 -12.17 -9.26
CA ALA A 280 12.87 -11.09 -10.18
C ALA A 280 12.73 -9.74 -9.48
N ASN A 281 12.19 -9.71 -8.24
CA ASN A 281 12.09 -8.46 -7.50
C ASN A 281 13.44 -7.99 -6.96
N LEU A 282 14.24 -8.90 -6.45
CA LEU A 282 15.60 -8.58 -5.98
C LEU A 282 16.47 -8.09 -7.14
N ASN A 283 16.34 -8.70 -8.33
CA ASN A 283 17.04 -8.25 -9.53
C ASN A 283 16.64 -6.82 -9.92
N TRP A 284 15.34 -6.51 -9.90
CA TRP A 284 14.86 -5.18 -10.17
C TRP A 284 15.42 -4.15 -9.17
N LEU A 285 15.42 -4.46 -7.87
CA LEU A 285 15.97 -3.57 -6.85
C LEU A 285 17.47 -3.32 -7.07
N VAL A 286 18.27 -4.38 -7.23
CA VAL A 286 19.73 -4.27 -7.32
C VAL A 286 20.17 -3.68 -8.66
N ASN A 287 19.66 -4.19 -9.78
CA ASN A 287 20.20 -3.90 -11.11
C ASN A 287 19.51 -2.73 -11.80
N GLU A 288 18.20 -2.54 -11.60
CA GLU A 288 17.44 -1.47 -12.25
C GLU A 288 17.24 -0.27 -11.32
N ALA A 289 16.65 -0.50 -10.14
CA ALA A 289 16.37 0.56 -9.20
C ALA A 289 17.61 1.05 -8.44
N LYS A 290 18.69 0.26 -8.34
CA LYS A 290 19.90 0.57 -7.57
C LYS A 290 19.62 0.81 -6.09
N ILE A 291 18.76 -0.03 -5.50
CA ILE A 291 18.33 0.03 -4.09
C ILE A 291 18.82 -1.24 -3.39
N ALA A 292 19.48 -1.09 -2.25
CA ALA A 292 19.93 -2.22 -1.44
C ALA A 292 18.73 -2.99 -0.83
N PRO A 293 18.54 -4.29 -1.16
CA PRO A 293 17.42 -5.07 -0.67
C PRO A 293 17.67 -5.60 0.75
N HIS A 294 17.12 -4.94 1.76
CA HIS A 294 17.06 -5.48 3.11
C HIS A 294 15.83 -6.38 3.27
N ILE A 295 15.77 -7.42 2.42
CA ILE A 295 14.64 -8.33 2.23
C ILE A 295 15.16 -9.77 2.32
N PRO A 296 14.56 -10.64 3.16
CA PRO A 296 14.93 -12.04 3.20
C PRO A 296 14.67 -12.73 1.86
N VAL A 297 15.66 -13.49 1.39
CA VAL A 297 15.54 -14.22 0.11
C VAL A 297 14.58 -15.38 0.25
N VAL A 298 13.64 -15.54 -0.71
CA VAL A 298 12.83 -16.76 -0.83
C VAL A 298 13.74 -17.89 -1.30
N ASP A 299 14.16 -18.75 -0.40
CA ASP A 299 15.03 -19.90 -0.75
C ASP A 299 14.31 -21.22 -0.45
N LYS A 300 14.11 -22.00 -1.50
CA LYS A 300 13.54 -23.35 -1.45
C LYS A 300 14.59 -24.42 -1.72
N SER A 301 15.88 -24.07 -1.67
CA SER A 301 16.97 -25.00 -2.01
C SER A 301 17.37 -25.92 -0.86
N LYS A 302 16.99 -25.60 0.36
CA LYS A 302 17.23 -26.47 1.54
C LYS A 302 16.43 -27.75 1.40
N ARG A 303 17.08 -28.88 1.74
CA ARG A 303 16.45 -30.20 1.75
C ARG A 303 16.37 -30.71 3.17
N GLU A 304 15.22 -31.25 3.51
CA GLU A 304 14.94 -31.83 4.85
C GLU A 304 14.98 -33.38 4.83
N ASP A 305 15.24 -33.96 3.64
CA ASP A 305 15.26 -35.41 3.42
C ASP A 305 16.63 -36.06 3.70
N GLY A 306 17.58 -35.34 4.28
CA GLY A 306 18.94 -35.79 4.58
C GLY A 306 19.85 -35.85 3.36
N THR A 307 19.38 -35.43 2.17
CA THR A 307 20.22 -35.35 0.99
C THR A 307 20.84 -33.97 0.83
N PHE A 308 21.97 -33.90 0.12
CA PHE A 308 22.69 -32.65 -0.13
C PHE A 308 21.79 -31.55 -0.67
N SER A 309 21.81 -30.41 -0.02
CA SER A 309 21.21 -29.18 -0.45
C SER A 309 22.04 -28.51 -1.57
N ARG A 310 21.57 -27.39 -2.11
CA ARG A 310 22.36 -26.65 -3.09
C ARG A 310 23.63 -26.05 -2.47
N GLU A 311 23.57 -25.69 -1.18
CA GLU A 311 24.70 -25.13 -0.42
C GLU A 311 25.90 -26.06 -0.32
N ASP A 312 25.70 -27.37 -0.43
CA ASP A 312 26.78 -28.38 -0.44
C ASP A 312 27.56 -28.44 -1.78
N PHE A 313 27.12 -27.66 -2.77
CA PHE A 313 27.75 -27.58 -4.09
C PHE A 313 28.37 -26.19 -4.28
N THR A 314 29.66 -26.16 -4.69
CA THR A 314 30.34 -24.89 -4.96
C THR A 314 30.05 -24.41 -6.37
N PHE A 315 29.62 -23.16 -6.50
CA PHE A 315 29.42 -22.52 -7.80
C PHE A 315 30.71 -21.83 -8.26
N ASP A 316 31.25 -22.26 -9.37
CA ASP A 316 32.36 -21.61 -10.06
C ASP A 316 31.78 -20.60 -11.07
N LYS A 317 31.90 -19.30 -10.76
CA LYS A 317 31.34 -18.23 -11.55
C LYS A 317 32.05 -18.06 -12.89
N GLU A 318 33.37 -18.20 -12.92
CA GLU A 318 34.17 -17.99 -14.14
C GLU A 318 33.86 -19.05 -15.18
N ARG A 319 33.74 -20.32 -14.75
CA ARG A 319 33.42 -21.44 -15.63
C ARG A 319 31.93 -21.67 -15.81
N ASN A 320 31.08 -20.97 -15.06
CA ASN A 320 29.63 -21.15 -15.03
C ASN A 320 29.21 -22.62 -14.80
N VAL A 321 29.77 -23.26 -13.78
CA VAL A 321 29.51 -24.66 -13.42
C VAL A 321 29.34 -24.83 -11.92
N TYR A 322 28.67 -25.90 -11.50
CA TYR A 322 28.69 -26.34 -10.11
C TYR A 322 29.70 -27.49 -9.94
N ILE A 323 30.39 -27.50 -8.81
CA ILE A 323 31.26 -28.57 -8.36
C ILE A 323 30.55 -29.29 -7.20
N CYS A 324 30.34 -30.61 -7.34
CA CYS A 324 29.69 -31.42 -6.31
C CYS A 324 30.67 -31.82 -5.19
N PRO A 325 30.18 -32.29 -4.01
CA PRO A 325 31.04 -32.78 -2.90
C PRO A 325 32.01 -33.88 -3.30
N ALA A 326 31.75 -34.64 -4.40
CA ALA A 326 32.64 -35.60 -4.97
C ALA A 326 33.54 -35.02 -6.10
N SER A 327 33.74 -33.69 -6.14
CA SER A 327 34.57 -32.95 -7.09
C SER A 327 34.21 -33.16 -8.57
N LYS A 328 32.95 -33.51 -8.88
CA LYS A 328 32.45 -33.63 -10.25
C LYS A 328 31.75 -32.36 -10.68
N ILE A 329 31.85 -32.09 -12.00
CA ILE A 329 31.31 -30.84 -12.58
C ILE A 329 29.87 -31.06 -13.07
N LEU A 330 28.99 -30.14 -12.71
CA LEU A 330 27.64 -30.04 -13.26
C LEU A 330 27.59 -28.83 -14.22
N THR A 331 27.12 -29.09 -15.43
CA THR A 331 27.05 -28.09 -16.50
C THR A 331 25.58 -27.74 -16.81
N THR A 332 25.38 -26.55 -17.39
CA THR A 332 24.09 -26.13 -17.91
C THR A 332 24.11 -26.07 -19.44
N THR A 333 22.96 -26.27 -20.06
CA THR A 333 22.76 -26.01 -21.50
C THR A 333 22.45 -24.54 -21.78
N GLY A 334 22.31 -23.72 -20.76
CA GLY A 334 21.88 -22.32 -20.87
C GLY A 334 20.39 -22.14 -21.18
N LYS A 335 19.64 -23.20 -21.41
CA LYS A 335 18.17 -23.10 -21.62
C LYS A 335 17.46 -22.85 -20.31
N VAL A 336 16.67 -21.76 -20.29
CA VAL A 336 15.79 -21.43 -19.17
C VAL A 336 14.59 -22.38 -19.19
N ALA A 337 14.18 -22.86 -18.02
CA ALA A 337 13.02 -23.71 -17.86
C ALA A 337 11.71 -22.97 -18.27
N PRO A 338 10.59 -23.69 -18.44
CA PRO A 338 9.31 -23.06 -18.81
C PRO A 338 8.78 -22.02 -17.83
N ASP A 339 9.30 -22.00 -16.58
CA ASP A 339 9.00 -20.98 -15.56
C ASP A 339 9.64 -19.61 -15.87
N GLY A 340 10.47 -19.51 -16.90
CA GLY A 340 11.16 -18.28 -17.29
C GLY A 340 12.30 -17.84 -16.37
N GLU A 341 12.57 -18.56 -15.26
CA GLU A 341 13.49 -18.09 -14.22
C GLU A 341 14.56 -19.11 -13.81
N THR A 342 14.42 -20.38 -14.18
CA THR A 342 15.31 -21.45 -13.67
C THR A 342 16.23 -22.00 -14.74
N LEU A 343 17.53 -22.01 -14.44
CA LEU A 343 18.55 -22.77 -15.15
C LEU A 343 18.83 -24.08 -14.41
N TYR A 344 19.03 -25.18 -15.16
CA TYR A 344 19.39 -26.45 -14.59
C TYR A 344 20.85 -26.81 -14.88
N TYR A 345 21.58 -27.16 -13.83
CA TYR A 345 22.91 -27.70 -13.88
C TYR A 345 22.85 -29.21 -13.64
N LEU A 346 23.37 -30.00 -14.55
CA LEU A 346 23.26 -31.45 -14.56
C LEU A 346 24.66 -32.08 -14.45
N ALA A 347 24.78 -33.05 -13.56
CA ALA A 347 25.91 -33.93 -13.54
C ALA A 347 25.84 -34.93 -14.72
N ARG A 348 26.96 -35.51 -15.12
CA ARG A 348 26.95 -36.62 -16.08
C ARG A 348 26.48 -37.90 -15.40
N THR A 349 25.60 -38.67 -16.06
CA THR A 349 25.06 -39.93 -15.51
C THR A 349 26.17 -40.91 -15.09
N ARG A 350 27.25 -41.02 -15.88
CA ARG A 350 28.41 -41.88 -15.57
C ARG A 350 29.06 -41.47 -14.24
N ASP A 351 29.16 -40.17 -13.94
CA ASP A 351 29.82 -39.68 -12.75
C ASP A 351 28.98 -39.93 -11.47
N CYS A 352 27.66 -39.96 -11.62
CA CYS A 352 26.73 -40.24 -10.50
C CYS A 352 26.50 -41.75 -10.29
N ARG A 353 26.62 -42.59 -11.33
CA ARG A 353 26.37 -44.05 -11.25
C ARG A 353 27.32 -44.74 -10.29
N SER A 354 28.60 -44.40 -10.33
CA SER A 354 29.67 -44.99 -9.51
C SER A 354 30.06 -44.12 -8.31
N CYS A 355 29.28 -43.07 -7.99
CA CYS A 355 29.61 -42.14 -6.94
C CYS A 355 29.36 -42.73 -5.56
N PRO A 356 30.34 -42.72 -4.63
CA PRO A 356 30.16 -43.24 -3.27
C PRO A 356 29.14 -42.41 -2.45
N LEU A 357 28.95 -41.12 -2.81
CA LEU A 357 28.02 -40.24 -2.16
C LEU A 357 26.61 -40.24 -2.79
N LYS A 358 26.32 -41.17 -3.71
CA LYS A 358 25.05 -41.19 -4.43
C LYS A 358 23.85 -41.31 -3.50
N SER A 359 23.93 -42.11 -2.45
CA SER A 359 22.86 -42.30 -1.45
C SER A 359 22.50 -41.00 -0.71
N GLN A 360 23.50 -40.14 -0.47
CA GLN A 360 23.34 -38.86 0.18
C GLN A 360 23.03 -37.70 -0.80
N CYS A 361 23.21 -37.94 -2.11
CA CYS A 361 23.09 -36.86 -3.13
C CYS A 361 21.84 -37.00 -3.99
N CYS A 362 21.65 -38.14 -4.66
CA CYS A 362 20.54 -38.39 -5.59
C CYS A 362 20.14 -39.87 -5.61
N PRO A 363 19.66 -40.43 -4.47
CA PRO A 363 19.41 -41.87 -4.34
C PRO A 363 18.40 -42.40 -5.34
N LYS A 364 17.39 -41.64 -5.67
CA LYS A 364 16.26 -42.01 -6.56
C LYS A 364 16.43 -41.55 -8.00
N ALA A 365 17.46 -40.74 -8.30
CA ALA A 365 17.65 -40.17 -9.64
C ALA A 365 18.93 -40.70 -10.32
N PRO A 366 18.95 -40.81 -11.65
CA PRO A 366 20.15 -41.30 -12.38
C PRO A 366 21.32 -40.32 -12.27
N LEU A 367 21.07 -39.04 -12.12
CA LEU A 367 22.05 -37.97 -11.98
C LEU A 367 21.56 -36.85 -11.06
N ARG A 368 22.48 -36.05 -10.51
CA ARG A 368 22.16 -34.85 -9.75
C ARG A 368 21.80 -33.72 -10.69
N ARG A 369 20.70 -33.00 -10.33
CA ARG A 369 20.23 -31.80 -10.99
C ARG A 369 20.10 -30.67 -9.94
N ILE A 370 20.70 -29.53 -10.23
CA ILE A 370 20.62 -28.32 -9.36
C ILE A 370 19.89 -27.22 -10.12
N PRO A 371 18.77 -26.72 -9.59
CA PRO A 371 18.13 -25.52 -10.11
C PRO A 371 18.89 -24.28 -9.62
N ARG A 372 19.14 -23.32 -10.50
CA ARG A 372 19.68 -22.00 -10.20
C ARG A 372 18.81 -20.94 -10.85
N SER A 373 18.42 -19.91 -10.09
CA SER A 373 17.70 -18.76 -10.66
C SER A 373 18.60 -17.97 -11.60
N ILE A 374 18.07 -17.46 -12.71
CA ILE A 374 18.78 -16.50 -13.57
C ILE A 374 19.12 -15.22 -12.82
N TYR A 375 18.42 -14.93 -11.73
CA TYR A 375 18.59 -13.76 -10.85
C TYR A 375 19.44 -14.07 -9.60
N GLU A 376 20.23 -15.15 -9.62
CA GLU A 376 20.93 -15.60 -8.41
C GLU A 376 21.96 -14.60 -7.91
N GLU A 377 22.56 -13.78 -8.79
CA GLU A 377 23.49 -12.72 -8.38
C GLU A 377 22.82 -11.68 -7.49
N ALA A 378 21.61 -11.23 -7.83
CA ALA A 378 20.85 -10.31 -6.99
C ALA A 378 20.41 -10.95 -5.65
N ARG A 379 20.13 -12.27 -5.67
CA ARG A 379 19.83 -13.04 -4.46
C ARG A 379 21.06 -13.16 -3.56
N ASP A 380 22.26 -13.32 -4.13
CA ASP A 380 23.51 -13.37 -3.38
C ASP A 380 23.83 -12.01 -2.73
N VAL A 381 23.56 -10.90 -3.41
CA VAL A 381 23.63 -9.55 -2.81
C VAL A 381 22.71 -9.45 -1.59
N ALA A 382 21.44 -9.87 -1.71
CA ALA A 382 20.50 -9.83 -0.60
C ALA A 382 20.92 -10.75 0.57
N ARG A 383 21.49 -11.93 0.30
CA ARG A 383 22.03 -12.81 1.33
C ARG A 383 23.24 -12.21 2.05
N ALA A 384 24.13 -11.56 1.31
CA ALA A 384 25.28 -10.88 1.91
C ALA A 384 24.84 -9.75 2.83
N LEU A 385 23.86 -8.95 2.41
CA LEU A 385 23.28 -7.88 3.22
C LEU A 385 22.59 -8.41 4.48
N ALA A 386 21.96 -9.58 4.42
CA ALA A 386 21.23 -10.18 5.56
C ALA A 386 22.09 -10.43 6.80
N ASN A 387 23.42 -10.49 6.65
CA ASN A 387 24.37 -10.72 7.72
C ASN A 387 25.00 -9.39 8.26
N THR A 388 24.45 -8.25 7.92
CA THR A 388 24.96 -6.91 8.32
C THR A 388 24.14 -6.29 9.45
N GLU A 389 24.79 -5.45 10.28
CA GLU A 389 24.10 -4.67 11.31
C GLU A 389 23.04 -3.72 10.70
N ALA A 390 23.27 -3.22 9.48
CA ALA A 390 22.35 -2.38 8.76
C ALA A 390 21.03 -3.13 8.44
N PHE A 391 21.11 -4.42 8.11
CA PHE A 391 19.94 -5.27 7.90
C PHE A 391 19.17 -5.48 9.21
N ASP A 392 19.85 -5.73 10.33
CA ASP A 392 19.22 -5.88 11.63
C ASP A 392 18.53 -4.59 12.09
N ARG A 393 19.11 -3.43 11.77
CA ARG A 393 18.47 -2.13 11.99
C ARG A 393 17.17 -2.03 11.17
N SER A 394 17.25 -2.29 9.87
CA SER A 394 16.07 -2.26 8.98
C SER A 394 14.98 -3.23 9.43
N ARG A 395 15.34 -4.41 9.95
CA ARG A 395 14.39 -5.37 10.52
C ARG A 395 13.67 -4.82 11.76
N ARG A 396 14.37 -4.07 12.61
CA ARG A 396 13.77 -3.39 13.77
C ARG A 396 12.87 -2.24 13.35
N ASP A 397 13.31 -1.44 12.37
CA ASP A 397 12.54 -0.32 11.85
C ASP A 397 11.24 -0.79 11.18
N ARG A 398 11.27 -1.92 10.48
CA ARG A 398 10.07 -2.52 9.88
C ARG A 398 8.97 -2.84 10.90
N LYS A 399 9.31 -3.16 12.14
CA LYS A 399 8.29 -3.39 13.19
C LYS A 399 7.41 -2.17 13.46
N ARG A 400 7.93 -0.95 13.21
CA ARG A 400 7.13 0.29 13.29
C ARG A 400 6.03 0.32 12.23
N VAL A 401 6.31 -0.20 11.04
CA VAL A 401 5.33 -0.32 9.94
C VAL A 401 4.15 -1.20 10.33
N GLU A 402 4.42 -2.33 10.98
CA GLU A 402 3.35 -3.22 11.46
C GLU A 402 2.42 -2.52 12.47
N MET A 403 2.96 -1.60 13.28
CA MET A 403 2.16 -0.79 14.20
C MET A 403 1.23 0.18 13.48
N LEU A 404 1.64 0.74 12.33
CA LEU A 404 0.80 1.64 11.53
C LEU A 404 -0.47 0.91 11.04
N PHE A 405 -0.33 -0.31 10.52
CA PHE A 405 -1.50 -1.12 10.14
C PHE A 405 -2.40 -1.51 11.32
N ALA A 406 -1.82 -1.76 12.48
CA ALA A 406 -2.62 -2.01 13.68
C ALA A 406 -3.42 -0.77 14.09
N HIS A 407 -2.82 0.42 14.00
CA HIS A 407 -3.45 1.70 14.25
C HIS A 407 -4.59 1.96 13.24
N LEU A 408 -4.33 1.80 11.95
CA LEU A 408 -5.30 1.90 10.87
C LEU A 408 -6.56 1.06 11.14
N LYS A 409 -6.39 -0.20 11.49
CA LYS A 409 -7.51 -1.12 11.73
C LYS A 409 -8.24 -0.87 13.05
N ARG A 410 -7.53 -0.57 14.13
CA ARG A 410 -8.10 -0.45 15.49
C ARG A 410 -8.63 0.94 15.78
N ILE A 411 -7.89 1.98 15.42
CA ILE A 411 -8.24 3.37 15.73
C ILE A 411 -9.13 3.94 14.62
N PHE A 412 -8.67 3.90 13.38
CA PHE A 412 -9.44 4.43 12.23
C PHE A 412 -10.54 3.46 11.75
N ARG A 413 -10.59 2.25 12.33
CA ARG A 413 -11.59 1.22 12.01
C ARG A 413 -11.65 0.86 10.53
N LEU A 414 -10.51 0.94 9.83
CA LEU A 414 -10.40 0.55 8.42
C LEU A 414 -10.16 -0.96 8.28
N GLY A 415 -10.93 -1.79 8.95
CA GLY A 415 -10.89 -3.25 8.78
C GLY A 415 -11.70 -3.75 7.59
N ARG A 416 -12.62 -2.92 7.06
CA ARG A 416 -13.49 -3.23 5.92
C ARG A 416 -13.73 -2.00 5.07
N LEU A 417 -13.65 -2.15 3.74
CA LEU A 417 -14.01 -1.12 2.79
C LEU A 417 -15.53 -0.93 2.68
N ARG A 418 -15.94 0.25 2.31
CA ARG A 418 -17.34 0.60 1.99
C ARG A 418 -17.54 0.89 0.52
N LEU A 419 -16.49 1.35 -0.15
CA LEU A 419 -16.50 1.56 -1.59
C LEU A 419 -16.06 0.28 -2.29
N ARG A 420 -16.65 0.02 -3.45
CA ARG A 420 -16.30 -1.11 -4.32
C ARG A 420 -15.42 -0.64 -5.47
N GLY A 421 -14.69 -1.58 -6.03
CA GLY A 421 -13.81 -1.37 -7.17
C GLY A 421 -12.44 -0.80 -6.81
N PRO A 422 -11.48 -0.90 -7.75
CA PRO A 422 -10.11 -0.46 -7.56
C PRO A 422 -9.99 1.00 -7.11
N CYS A 423 -10.73 1.92 -7.76
CA CYS A 423 -10.71 3.33 -7.39
C CYS A 423 -11.31 3.56 -6.01
N GLY A 424 -12.38 2.81 -5.65
CA GLY A 424 -12.99 2.89 -4.34
C GLY A 424 -12.05 2.48 -3.23
N ALA A 425 -11.32 1.37 -3.40
CA ALA A 425 -10.31 0.90 -2.46
C ALA A 425 -9.18 1.93 -2.30
N GLN A 426 -8.64 2.44 -3.42
CA GLN A 426 -7.59 3.44 -3.43
C GLN A 426 -7.97 4.70 -2.67
N PHE A 427 -9.20 5.19 -2.84
CA PHE A 427 -9.68 6.39 -2.15
C PHE A 427 -9.80 6.19 -0.64
N GLU A 428 -10.32 5.04 -0.21
CA GLU A 428 -10.43 4.77 1.22
C GLU A 428 -9.06 4.66 1.89
N PHE A 429 -8.08 4.09 1.21
CA PHE A 429 -6.71 3.99 1.69
C PHE A 429 -6.05 5.36 1.78
N ILE A 430 -6.07 6.16 0.71
CA ILE A 430 -5.50 7.53 0.71
C ILE A 430 -6.13 8.40 1.80
N LEU A 431 -7.45 8.40 1.94
CA LEU A 431 -8.14 9.23 2.94
C LEU A 431 -7.80 8.83 4.38
N ALA A 432 -7.60 7.53 4.63
CA ALA A 432 -7.16 7.06 5.93
C ALA A 432 -5.74 7.56 6.26
N GLU A 433 -4.85 7.60 5.25
CA GLU A 433 -3.46 8.00 5.45
C GLU A 433 -3.26 9.50 5.60
N ILE A 434 -4.11 10.34 4.98
CA ILE A 434 -4.12 11.79 5.24
C ILE A 434 -4.31 12.06 6.74
N GLY A 435 -5.14 11.25 7.40
CA GLY A 435 -5.37 11.36 8.83
C GLY A 435 -4.32 10.69 9.72
N HIS A 436 -3.48 9.82 9.14
CA HIS A 436 -2.48 9.05 9.87
C HIS A 436 -1.10 9.72 9.88
N SER A 437 -0.83 10.64 8.97
CA SER A 437 0.47 11.31 8.89
C SER A 437 0.83 11.95 10.22
N PRO A 438 2.00 11.62 10.83
CA PRO A 438 2.41 12.20 12.09
C PRO A 438 2.53 13.71 11.93
N THR A 439 1.87 14.43 12.82
CA THR A 439 2.00 15.88 12.91
C THR A 439 3.36 16.23 13.48
N PRO A 440 4.01 17.30 13.00
CA PRO A 440 5.19 17.81 13.64
C PRO A 440 4.86 18.19 15.10
N PRO A 441 5.75 17.89 16.09
CA PRO A 441 5.48 18.18 17.48
C PRO A 441 5.16 19.67 17.66
N PRO A 442 4.20 20.02 18.53
CA PRO A 442 3.87 21.41 18.81
C PRO A 442 5.11 22.14 19.32
N GLY A 443 5.49 23.23 18.64
CA GLY A 443 6.71 24.00 18.94
C GLY A 443 7.86 23.83 17.95
N SER A 444 7.76 22.97 16.95
CA SER A 444 8.72 22.97 15.84
C SER A 444 8.54 24.27 15.04
N THR A 445 9.53 25.18 15.11
CA THR A 445 9.56 26.48 14.43
C THR A 445 9.75 26.37 12.91
N VAL A 446 9.63 25.19 12.37
CA VAL A 446 9.68 24.95 10.92
C VAL A 446 8.29 25.19 10.36
N ARG A 447 7.91 26.47 10.24
CA ARG A 447 6.94 26.85 9.22
C ARG A 447 7.63 26.55 7.88
N PRO A 448 7.12 25.62 7.04
CA PRO A 448 7.62 25.54 5.69
C PRO A 448 7.44 26.93 5.08
N SER A 449 8.52 27.56 4.64
CA SER A 449 8.40 28.74 3.80
C SER A 449 7.87 28.21 2.45
N LEU A 450 6.57 28.15 2.30
CA LEU A 450 5.84 27.80 1.08
C LEU A 450 6.38 28.54 -0.15
N ALA A 451 6.99 29.72 0.05
CA ALA A 451 7.65 30.49 -0.98
C ALA A 451 8.87 29.79 -1.63
N ARG A 452 9.65 28.98 -0.87
CA ARG A 452 10.80 28.25 -1.43
C ARG A 452 10.44 26.95 -2.14
N LEU A 453 9.32 26.31 -1.76
CA LEU A 453 8.83 25.07 -2.41
C LEU A 453 8.06 25.35 -3.69
N LEU A 454 7.49 26.55 -3.84
CA LEU A 454 6.79 26.97 -5.07
C LEU A 454 7.74 27.41 -6.19
N ASP A 455 9.00 27.75 -5.90
CA ASP A 455 10.01 28.10 -6.91
C ASP A 455 10.63 26.89 -7.63
N HIS A 456 10.57 25.69 -7.03
CA HIS A 456 10.85 24.46 -7.73
C HIS A 456 9.56 23.96 -8.37
N ARG A 457 9.30 24.44 -9.59
CA ARG A 457 8.22 23.98 -10.47
C ARG A 457 8.23 22.46 -10.51
N VAL A 458 7.36 21.81 -9.72
CA VAL A 458 6.94 20.47 -10.01
C VAL A 458 6.28 20.51 -11.37
N LYS A 459 7.01 20.12 -12.41
CA LYS A 459 6.47 19.92 -13.75
C LYS A 459 5.46 18.80 -13.66
N ILE A 460 4.19 19.15 -13.59
CA ILE A 460 3.10 18.22 -13.84
C ILE A 460 3.12 17.96 -15.34
N PRO A 461 3.43 16.74 -15.82
CA PRO A 461 3.20 16.41 -17.22
C PRO A 461 1.68 16.47 -17.46
N LYS A 462 1.30 17.12 -18.54
CA LYS A 462 -0.08 17.17 -19.03
C LYS A 462 -0.54 15.79 -19.47
#